data_4c778b5f326291ccf98cf6fbfbbf4090
#
_entry.id   4c778b5f326291ccf98cf6fbfbbf4090
#
_cell.length_a   1.000
_cell.length_b   1.000
_cell.length_c   1.000
_cell.angle_alpha   90.00
_cell.angle_beta   90.00
_cell.angle_gamma   90.00
#
_symmetry.space_group_name_H-M   'P 1'
#
loop_
_entity.id
_entity.type
_entity.pdbx_description
1 polymer ?
#
loop_
_entity_poly.entity_id
_entity_poly.type
_entity_poly.pdbx_seq_one_letter_code
_entity_poly.pdbx_strand_id
1 'polypeptide(L)'
;ENQLGTLRYKQANCFSDTTVTFVPLKVSRINIERANDYLPIREAYFELTTKESEELAEYPKLREQLNKHYDAYVRKWGFFHHNDNKEFFSWDSLGMEVFTIEMQLGKDICKADIMHEPVAFKKIDTSVQLTPVEALASSLNYYGSVNMDYLVQTTGQAETELTEALAGEIFYNPLTDCWENLSLIHI
;
A
#
# COMPACT_ATOMS: atom_id res chain seq x y z
N GLU A 1 -8.39 -18.07 20.27
CA GLU A 1 -9.78 -17.96 19.74
C GLU A 1 -10.09 -16.52 19.47
N ASN A 2 -10.21 -16.17 18.18
CA ASN A 2 -10.62 -14.84 17.75
C ASN A 2 -12.08 -14.62 18.12
N GLN A 3 -12.32 -13.94 19.23
CA GLN A 3 -13.65 -13.43 19.54
C GLN A 3 -13.87 -12.15 18.72
N LEU A 4 -14.22 -12.32 17.45
CA LEU A 4 -14.69 -11.25 16.58
C LEU A 4 -15.84 -10.50 17.28
N GLY A 5 -15.70 -9.18 17.43
CA GLY A 5 -16.74 -8.29 17.96
C GLY A 5 -16.55 -7.82 19.40
N THR A 6 -15.43 -8.13 20.07
CA THR A 6 -15.12 -7.55 21.37
C THR A 6 -13.89 -6.66 21.32
N LEU A 7 -14.04 -5.39 21.67
CA LEU A 7 -12.90 -4.49 21.83
C LEU A 7 -12.13 -4.88 23.10
N ARG A 8 -10.81 -5.06 22.95
CA ARG A 8 -9.91 -5.42 24.05
C ARG A 8 -8.63 -4.60 23.95
N TYR A 9 -8.03 -4.26 25.08
CA TYR A 9 -6.71 -3.67 25.09
C TYR A 9 -5.66 -4.72 25.46
N LYS A 10 -4.47 -4.52 24.89
CA LYS A 10 -3.30 -5.35 25.19
C LYS A 10 -2.66 -4.87 26.49
N GLN A 11 -2.66 -5.72 27.50
CA GLN A 11 -1.96 -5.45 28.74
C GLN A 11 -0.59 -6.15 28.68
N ALA A 12 0.49 -5.37 28.68
CA ALA A 12 1.82 -5.91 28.88
C ALA A 12 2.06 -6.07 30.39
N ASN A 13 2.36 -7.29 30.82
CA ASN A 13 2.80 -7.52 32.19
C ASN A 13 4.24 -7.05 32.32
N CYS A 14 4.47 -6.07 33.21
CA CYS A 14 5.82 -5.60 33.52
C CYS A 14 6.67 -6.72 34.11
N PHE A 15 7.88 -6.83 33.61
CA PHE A 15 9.10 -7.41 34.19
C PHE A 15 9.47 -8.85 33.96
N SER A 16 8.70 -9.79 33.47
CA SER A 16 9.26 -11.12 33.18
C SER A 16 8.47 -12.10 32.30
N ASP A 17 7.26 -11.76 31.90
CA ASP A 17 6.42 -12.67 31.12
C ASP A 17 6.14 -12.16 29.71
N THR A 18 6.49 -13.00 28.72
CA THR A 18 6.14 -12.81 27.30
C THR A 18 4.66 -13.03 27.00
N THR A 19 3.83 -13.30 28.03
CA THR A 19 2.41 -13.53 27.86
C THR A 19 1.65 -12.23 27.74
N VAL A 20 1.10 -12.01 26.54
CA VAL A 20 0.20 -10.90 26.25
C VAL A 20 -1.22 -11.31 26.60
N THR A 21 -1.82 -10.64 27.58
CA THR A 21 -3.23 -10.84 27.92
C THR A 21 -4.11 -9.76 27.28
N PHE A 22 -5.22 -10.18 26.69
CA PHE A 22 -6.23 -9.27 26.16
C PHE A 22 -7.36 -9.09 27.20
N VAL A 23 -7.56 -7.86 27.64
CA VAL A 23 -8.59 -7.52 28.63
C VAL A 23 -9.74 -6.80 27.94
N PRO A 24 -11.01 -7.11 28.27
CA PRO A 24 -12.17 -6.41 27.68
C PRO A 24 -12.09 -4.92 27.93
N LEU A 25 -12.20 -4.14 26.85
CA LEU A 25 -12.23 -2.68 26.93
C LEU A 25 -13.65 -2.23 27.34
N LYS A 26 -13.74 -1.43 28.39
CA LYS A 26 -15.01 -0.81 28.79
C LYS A 26 -15.27 0.42 27.93
N VAL A 27 -16.05 0.24 26.88
CA VAL A 27 -16.43 1.31 25.95
C VAL A 27 -17.95 1.45 25.90
N SER A 28 -18.42 2.62 25.47
CA SER A 28 -19.84 2.85 25.24
C SER A 28 -20.37 1.95 24.11
N ARG A 29 -21.67 1.65 24.14
CA ARG A 29 -22.33 0.87 23.08
C ARG A 29 -22.15 1.52 21.71
N ILE A 30 -22.19 2.84 21.63
CA ILE A 30 -22.00 3.62 20.41
C ILE A 30 -20.59 3.36 19.83
N ASN A 31 -19.56 3.33 20.67
CA ASN A 31 -18.20 3.06 20.23
C ASN A 31 -17.99 1.60 19.80
N ILE A 32 -18.73 0.66 20.38
CA ILE A 32 -18.76 -0.73 19.89
C ILE A 32 -19.36 -0.79 18.48
N GLU A 33 -20.49 -0.12 18.25
CA GLU A 33 -21.12 -0.05 16.93
C GLU A 33 -20.18 0.64 15.90
N ARG A 34 -19.55 1.75 16.30
CA ARG A 34 -18.56 2.44 15.46
C ARG A 34 -17.37 1.54 15.10
N ALA A 35 -16.86 0.77 16.06
CA ALA A 35 -15.80 -0.19 15.82
C ALA A 35 -16.21 -1.29 14.83
N ASN A 36 -17.42 -1.81 14.97
CA ASN A 36 -17.93 -2.83 14.05
C ASN A 36 -18.08 -2.31 12.62
N ASP A 37 -18.44 -1.05 12.45
CA ASP A 37 -18.52 -0.41 11.14
C ASP A 37 -17.12 -0.03 10.59
N TYR A 38 -16.12 0.19 11.45
CA TYR A 38 -14.74 0.49 11.09
C TYR A 38 -13.92 -0.75 10.70
N LEU A 39 -14.10 -1.87 11.40
CA LEU A 39 -13.30 -3.08 11.18
C LEU A 39 -13.28 -3.56 9.70
N PRO A 40 -14.40 -3.58 8.97
CA PRO A 40 -14.40 -3.94 7.55
C PRO A 40 -13.56 -3.00 6.67
N ILE A 41 -13.47 -1.70 7.03
CA ILE A 41 -12.62 -0.74 6.32
C ILE A 41 -11.16 -1.09 6.55
N ARG A 42 -10.79 -1.34 7.81
CA ARG A 42 -9.45 -1.72 8.22
C ARG A 42 -8.99 -3.01 7.51
N GLU A 43 -9.81 -4.03 7.53
CA GLU A 43 -9.53 -5.31 6.86
C GLU A 43 -9.36 -5.14 5.36
N ALA A 44 -10.27 -4.43 4.70
CA ALA A 44 -10.19 -4.16 3.26
C ALA A 44 -8.96 -3.31 2.88
N TYR A 45 -8.58 -2.34 3.72
CA TYR A 45 -7.40 -1.52 3.53
C TYR A 45 -6.12 -2.37 3.56
N PHE A 46 -5.93 -3.18 4.60
CA PHE A 46 -4.73 -4.00 4.72
C PHE A 46 -4.69 -5.13 3.70
N GLU A 47 -5.82 -5.74 3.37
CA GLU A 47 -5.86 -6.73 2.29
C GLU A 47 -5.46 -6.12 0.94
N LEU A 48 -5.99 -4.93 0.63
CA LEU A 48 -5.68 -4.22 -0.62
C LEU A 48 -4.20 -3.85 -0.68
N THR A 49 -3.68 -3.18 0.35
CA THR A 49 -2.29 -2.70 0.37
C THR A 49 -1.29 -3.86 0.34
N THR A 50 -1.56 -4.94 1.08
CA THR A 50 -0.69 -6.12 1.08
C THR A 50 -0.65 -6.77 -0.29
N LYS A 51 -1.80 -7.07 -0.89
CA LYS A 51 -1.85 -7.71 -2.20
C LYS A 51 -1.23 -6.86 -3.29
N GLU A 52 -1.53 -5.55 -3.32
CA GLU A 52 -0.95 -4.65 -4.31
C GLU A 52 0.56 -4.50 -4.16
N SER A 53 1.09 -4.51 -2.94
CA SER A 53 2.54 -4.42 -2.72
C SER A 53 3.29 -5.71 -3.00
N GLU A 54 2.69 -6.87 -2.71
CA GLU A 54 3.32 -8.18 -2.93
C GLU A 54 3.26 -8.62 -4.40
N GLU A 55 2.12 -8.39 -5.05
CA GLU A 55 1.87 -8.91 -6.40
C GLU A 55 2.09 -7.84 -7.49
N LEU A 56 2.29 -6.56 -7.11
CA LEU A 56 2.43 -5.42 -8.02
C LEU A 56 1.30 -5.37 -9.08
N ALA A 57 0.10 -5.74 -8.66
CA ALA A 57 -1.08 -5.86 -9.49
C ALA A 57 -2.26 -5.08 -8.91
N GLU A 58 -3.19 -4.70 -9.77
CA GLU A 58 -4.39 -3.98 -9.34
C GLU A 58 -5.48 -4.91 -8.83
N TYR A 59 -6.13 -4.50 -7.76
CA TYR A 59 -7.27 -5.19 -7.15
C TYR A 59 -8.53 -4.31 -7.11
N PRO A 60 -9.16 -4.02 -8.28
CA PRO A 60 -10.28 -3.09 -8.36
C PRO A 60 -11.48 -3.51 -7.51
N LYS A 61 -11.72 -4.83 -7.36
CA LYS A 61 -12.79 -5.36 -6.50
C LYS A 61 -12.54 -5.09 -5.02
N LEU A 62 -11.31 -5.22 -4.54
CA LEU A 62 -10.95 -4.90 -3.16
C LEU A 62 -11.05 -3.39 -2.91
N ARG A 63 -10.62 -2.58 -3.87
CA ARG A 63 -10.75 -1.12 -3.80
C ARG A 63 -12.22 -0.69 -3.78
N GLU A 64 -13.08 -1.32 -4.57
CA GLU A 64 -14.53 -1.09 -4.53
C GLU A 64 -15.13 -1.45 -3.17
N GLN A 65 -14.71 -2.58 -2.58
CA GLN A 65 -15.14 -2.98 -1.23
C GLN A 65 -14.70 -1.98 -0.18
N LEU A 66 -13.44 -1.53 -0.21
CA LEU A 66 -12.92 -0.49 0.68
C LEU A 66 -13.76 0.79 0.57
N ASN A 67 -14.01 1.26 -0.65
CA ASN A 67 -14.87 2.43 -0.89
C ASN A 67 -16.29 2.25 -0.34
N LYS A 68 -16.90 1.09 -0.57
CA LYS A 68 -18.25 0.79 -0.08
C LYS A 68 -18.34 0.84 1.44
N HIS A 69 -17.38 0.24 2.14
CA HIS A 69 -17.33 0.25 3.60
C HIS A 69 -17.08 1.65 4.15
N TYR A 70 -16.14 2.38 3.54
CA TYR A 70 -15.85 3.76 3.89
C TYR A 70 -17.07 4.68 3.71
N ASP A 71 -17.74 4.63 2.57
CA ASP A 71 -18.92 5.46 2.29
C ASP A 71 -20.09 5.15 3.25
N ALA A 72 -20.25 3.88 3.65
CA ALA A 72 -21.22 3.49 4.64
C ALA A 72 -20.88 4.06 6.04
N TYR A 73 -19.60 4.00 6.42
CA TYR A 73 -19.10 4.56 7.67
C TYR A 73 -19.30 6.08 7.72
N VAL A 74 -18.84 6.80 6.69
CA VAL A 74 -18.94 8.27 6.63
C VAL A 74 -20.40 8.74 6.70
N ARG A 75 -21.31 8.03 6.05
CA ARG A 75 -22.76 8.33 6.10
C ARG A 75 -23.34 8.26 7.51
N LYS A 76 -22.81 7.36 8.34
CA LYS A 76 -23.33 7.13 9.71
C LYS A 76 -22.58 7.92 10.78
N TRP A 77 -21.24 8.01 10.65
CA TRP A 77 -20.36 8.52 11.68
C TRP A 77 -19.63 9.83 11.31
N GLY A 78 -19.77 10.25 10.06
CA GLY A 78 -18.99 11.37 9.50
C GLY A 78 -17.55 10.99 9.14
N PHE A 79 -16.81 11.97 8.65
CA PHE A 79 -15.43 11.79 8.22
C PHE A 79 -14.49 11.41 9.36
N PHE A 80 -13.41 10.70 9.05
CA PHE A 80 -12.38 10.30 10.02
C PHE A 80 -11.75 11.51 10.70
N HIS A 81 -11.62 12.64 9.99
CA HIS A 81 -11.08 13.89 10.50
C HIS A 81 -11.98 14.61 11.53
N HIS A 82 -13.22 14.17 11.73
CA HIS A 82 -14.06 14.70 12.82
C HIS A 82 -13.48 14.31 14.18
N ASN A 83 -13.57 15.21 15.15
CA ASN A 83 -12.91 15.05 16.46
C ASN A 83 -13.28 13.73 17.17
N ASP A 84 -14.55 13.35 17.14
CA ASP A 84 -15.02 12.10 17.78
C ASP A 84 -14.43 10.84 17.12
N ASN A 85 -14.15 10.90 15.82
CA ASN A 85 -13.52 9.82 15.09
C ASN A 85 -12.01 9.80 15.31
N LYS A 86 -11.34 10.97 15.37
CA LYS A 86 -9.89 11.05 15.65
C LYS A 86 -9.54 10.39 16.97
N GLU A 87 -10.32 10.65 18.03
CA GLU A 87 -10.13 10.00 19.31
C GLU A 87 -10.29 8.48 19.20
N PHE A 88 -11.35 8.03 18.50
CA PHE A 88 -11.61 6.61 18.29
C PHE A 88 -10.44 5.90 17.56
N PHE A 89 -9.91 6.49 16.47
CA PHE A 89 -8.80 5.91 15.72
C PHE A 89 -7.50 5.83 16.53
N SER A 90 -7.29 6.69 17.51
CA SER A 90 -6.13 6.63 18.41
C SER A 90 -6.10 5.38 19.28
N TRP A 91 -7.20 4.65 19.40
CA TRP A 91 -7.27 3.41 20.16
C TRP A 91 -6.76 2.18 19.38
N ASP A 92 -6.70 2.27 18.05
CA ASP A 92 -6.12 1.24 17.21
C ASP A 92 -4.66 1.60 16.88
N SER A 93 -3.72 0.71 17.19
CA SER A 93 -2.28 0.92 16.91
C SER A 93 -1.99 1.10 15.40
N LEU A 94 -2.84 0.53 14.54
CA LEU A 94 -2.76 0.63 13.08
C LEU A 94 -3.80 1.61 12.52
N GLY A 95 -4.62 2.21 13.39
CA GLY A 95 -5.69 3.13 12.99
C GLY A 95 -5.18 4.36 12.24
N MET A 96 -3.97 4.83 12.56
CA MET A 96 -3.36 5.96 11.86
C MET A 96 -2.98 5.66 10.41
N GLU A 97 -2.69 4.40 10.08
CA GLU A 97 -2.48 3.98 8.69
C GLU A 97 -3.80 4.01 7.91
N VAL A 98 -4.86 3.45 8.49
CA VAL A 98 -6.20 3.49 7.87
C VAL A 98 -6.72 4.92 7.76
N PHE A 99 -6.37 5.79 8.71
CA PHE A 99 -6.75 7.20 8.68
C PHE A 99 -6.26 7.93 7.43
N THR A 100 -5.16 7.46 6.82
CA THR A 100 -4.60 8.03 5.59
C THR A 100 -5.46 7.86 4.34
N ILE A 101 -6.56 7.08 4.39
CA ILE A 101 -7.53 7.01 3.27
C ILE A 101 -8.34 8.30 3.08
N GLU A 102 -8.30 9.21 4.07
CA GLU A 102 -8.80 10.57 3.97
C GLU A 102 -7.68 11.60 3.91
N MET A 103 -7.84 12.60 3.06
CA MET A 103 -7.00 13.79 3.02
C MET A 103 -7.80 15.02 3.39
N GLN A 104 -7.22 15.90 4.20
CA GLN A 104 -7.79 17.20 4.51
C GLN A 104 -7.09 18.29 3.70
N LEU A 105 -7.82 18.91 2.78
CA LEU A 105 -7.37 20.03 1.94
C LEU A 105 -8.04 21.33 2.44
N GLY A 106 -7.40 21.99 3.37
CA GLY A 106 -7.97 23.16 4.01
C GLY A 106 -9.20 22.82 4.85
N LYS A 107 -10.40 23.19 4.38
CA LYS A 107 -11.68 22.85 5.04
C LYS A 107 -12.37 21.63 4.46
N ASP A 108 -11.94 21.20 3.30
CA ASP A 108 -12.55 20.10 2.57
C ASP A 108 -11.86 18.78 2.94
N ILE A 109 -12.64 17.71 3.01
CA ILE A 109 -12.16 16.35 3.25
C ILE A 109 -12.47 15.55 1.99
N CYS A 110 -11.46 14.90 1.44
CA CYS A 110 -11.57 14.06 0.26
C CYS A 110 -10.93 12.68 0.47
N LYS A 111 -11.29 11.74 -0.39
CA LYS A 111 -10.67 10.43 -0.44
C LYS A 111 -9.23 10.56 -0.95
N ALA A 112 -8.30 9.82 -0.34
CA ALA A 112 -6.92 9.74 -0.79
C ALA A 112 -6.80 8.87 -2.06
N ASP A 113 -5.64 8.97 -2.74
CA ASP A 113 -5.39 8.30 -4.02
C ASP A 113 -5.59 6.79 -3.96
N ILE A 114 -5.28 6.14 -2.84
CA ILE A 114 -5.51 4.70 -2.62
C ILE A 114 -6.97 4.28 -2.84
N MET A 115 -7.92 5.19 -2.68
CA MET A 115 -9.34 4.93 -2.91
C MET A 115 -9.70 4.91 -4.42
N HIS A 116 -8.81 5.41 -5.26
CA HIS A 116 -9.02 5.57 -6.70
C HIS A 116 -8.07 4.72 -7.54
N GLU A 117 -6.80 4.66 -7.16
CA GLU A 117 -5.73 4.00 -7.90
C GLU A 117 -4.73 3.30 -6.97
N PRO A 118 -3.91 2.36 -7.47
CA PRO A 118 -2.86 1.74 -6.67
C PRO A 118 -1.80 2.76 -6.28
N VAL A 119 -1.39 2.72 -5.02
CA VAL A 119 -0.32 3.57 -4.46
C VAL A 119 0.93 2.77 -4.09
N ALA A 120 0.82 1.46 -3.95
CA ALA A 120 1.93 0.56 -3.63
C ALA A 120 2.90 0.38 -4.81
N PHE A 121 2.42 0.55 -6.02
CA PHE A 121 3.21 0.53 -7.25
C PHE A 121 2.65 1.57 -8.22
N LYS A 122 3.50 2.05 -9.10
CA LYS A 122 3.06 2.98 -10.14
C LYS A 122 2.70 2.19 -11.40
N LYS A 123 1.50 2.43 -11.95
CA LYS A 123 1.15 1.90 -13.26
C LYS A 123 2.19 2.33 -14.29
N ILE A 124 2.66 1.34 -15.04
CA ILE A 124 3.48 1.60 -16.21
C ILE A 124 2.56 2.19 -17.28
N ASP A 125 2.74 3.47 -17.56
CA ASP A 125 2.04 4.08 -18.70
C ASP A 125 2.73 3.64 -20.00
N THR A 126 2.22 2.53 -20.56
CA THR A 126 2.69 2.00 -21.85
C THR A 126 2.22 2.84 -23.04
N SER A 127 1.45 3.90 -22.82
CA SER A 127 0.99 4.80 -23.88
C SER A 127 2.08 5.75 -24.38
N VAL A 128 3.14 5.96 -23.59
CA VAL A 128 4.30 6.78 -23.95
C VAL A 128 5.47 5.86 -24.28
N GLN A 129 5.89 5.86 -25.54
CA GLN A 129 7.07 5.13 -25.97
C GLN A 129 8.32 5.83 -25.42
N LEU A 130 9.00 5.19 -24.49
CA LEU A 130 10.23 5.73 -23.89
C LEU A 130 11.45 5.45 -24.79
N THR A 131 12.44 6.31 -24.72
CA THR A 131 13.78 5.98 -25.26
C THR A 131 14.45 4.91 -24.38
N PRO A 132 15.40 4.10 -24.88
CA PRO A 132 16.09 3.08 -24.10
C PRO A 132 16.71 3.61 -22.80
N VAL A 133 17.28 4.80 -22.81
CA VAL A 133 17.87 5.43 -21.62
C VAL A 133 16.82 5.84 -20.60
N GLU A 134 15.69 6.39 -21.04
CA GLU A 134 14.56 6.74 -20.15
C GLU A 134 13.93 5.49 -19.55
N ALA A 135 13.78 4.43 -20.36
CA ALA A 135 13.26 3.14 -19.89
C ALA A 135 14.22 2.51 -18.86
N LEU A 136 15.53 2.58 -19.07
CA LEU A 136 16.53 2.12 -18.09
C LEU A 136 16.43 2.92 -16.78
N ALA A 137 16.40 4.24 -16.85
CA ALA A 137 16.25 5.11 -15.67
C ALA A 137 14.97 4.81 -14.91
N SER A 138 13.86 4.58 -15.63
CA SER A 138 12.59 4.20 -15.05
C SER A 138 12.65 2.81 -14.41
N SER A 139 13.28 1.82 -15.06
CA SER A 139 13.47 0.47 -14.51
C SER A 139 14.25 0.51 -13.19
N LEU A 140 15.36 1.24 -13.15
CA LEU A 140 16.16 1.40 -11.94
C LEU A 140 15.38 2.09 -10.83
N ASN A 141 14.55 3.05 -11.17
CA ASN A 141 13.73 3.79 -10.19
C ASN A 141 12.58 2.95 -9.62
N TYR A 142 11.98 2.06 -10.44
CA TYR A 142 10.83 1.24 -10.01
C TYR A 142 11.25 -0.08 -9.38
N TYR A 143 12.19 -0.78 -10.01
CA TYR A 143 12.59 -2.14 -9.63
C TYR A 143 13.89 -2.17 -8.84
N GLY A 144 14.64 -1.06 -8.78
CA GLY A 144 15.98 -1.02 -8.22
C GLY A 144 17.00 -1.83 -9.02
N SER A 145 16.62 -2.35 -10.19
CA SER A 145 17.43 -3.21 -11.03
C SER A 145 17.08 -3.04 -12.51
N VAL A 146 17.90 -3.58 -13.41
CA VAL A 146 17.59 -3.62 -14.83
C VAL A 146 16.58 -4.71 -15.10
N ASN A 147 15.34 -4.33 -15.41
CA ASN A 147 14.27 -5.26 -15.79
C ASN A 147 14.06 -5.21 -17.31
N MET A 148 14.58 -6.24 -18.00
CA MET A 148 14.58 -6.29 -19.46
C MET A 148 13.17 -6.36 -20.05
N ASP A 149 12.26 -7.11 -19.42
CA ASP A 149 10.85 -7.21 -19.85
C ASP A 149 10.17 -5.83 -19.81
N TYR A 150 10.46 -5.06 -18.77
CA TYR A 150 9.97 -3.68 -18.66
C TYR A 150 10.52 -2.78 -19.77
N LEU A 151 11.82 -2.88 -20.07
CA LEU A 151 12.45 -2.11 -21.15
C LEU A 151 11.79 -2.44 -22.51
N VAL A 152 11.61 -3.71 -22.81
CA VAL A 152 10.95 -4.18 -24.04
C VAL A 152 9.52 -3.63 -24.15
N GLN A 153 8.75 -3.71 -23.06
CA GLN A 153 7.36 -3.23 -23.05
C GLN A 153 7.23 -1.73 -23.24
N THR A 154 8.13 -0.94 -22.62
CA THR A 154 8.03 0.54 -22.63
C THR A 154 8.66 1.18 -23.85
N THR A 155 9.66 0.53 -24.47
CA THR A 155 10.31 1.03 -25.69
C THR A 155 9.71 0.44 -26.96
N GLY A 156 9.10 -0.75 -26.88
CA GLY A 156 8.65 -1.51 -28.04
C GLY A 156 9.79 -2.09 -28.89
N GLN A 157 11.04 -2.05 -28.40
CA GLN A 157 12.24 -2.56 -29.07
C GLN A 157 12.57 -3.99 -28.63
N ALA A 158 13.23 -4.76 -29.48
CA ALA A 158 13.70 -6.09 -29.11
C ALA A 158 14.87 -6.01 -28.11
N GLU A 159 15.04 -7.05 -27.29
CA GLU A 159 16.11 -7.13 -26.28
C GLU A 159 17.50 -6.90 -26.90
N THR A 160 17.77 -7.44 -28.10
CA THR A 160 19.03 -7.26 -28.84
C THR A 160 19.30 -5.81 -29.21
N GLU A 161 18.28 -5.08 -29.61
CA GLU A 161 18.37 -3.65 -29.93
C GLU A 161 18.61 -2.80 -28.67
N LEU A 162 17.95 -3.18 -27.57
CA LEU A 162 18.14 -2.52 -26.29
C LEU A 162 19.52 -2.73 -25.71
N THR A 163 20.07 -3.94 -25.81
CA THR A 163 21.42 -4.23 -25.33
C THR A 163 22.49 -3.50 -26.16
N GLU A 164 22.28 -3.30 -27.47
CA GLU A 164 23.14 -2.48 -28.31
C GLU A 164 22.98 -0.98 -27.98
N ALA A 165 21.76 -0.50 -27.82
CA ALA A 165 21.47 0.91 -27.50
C ALA A 165 21.97 1.32 -26.11
N LEU A 166 21.99 0.40 -25.16
CA LEU A 166 22.44 0.60 -23.78
C LEU A 166 23.85 0.06 -23.53
N ALA A 167 24.63 -0.21 -24.60
CA ALA A 167 25.98 -0.69 -24.47
C ALA A 167 26.85 0.29 -23.68
N GLY A 168 27.46 -0.18 -22.60
CA GLY A 168 28.24 0.64 -21.67
C GLY A 168 27.46 1.15 -20.45
N GLU A 169 26.13 1.11 -20.48
CA GLU A 169 25.26 1.45 -19.34
C GLU A 169 24.81 0.20 -18.56
N ILE A 170 24.61 -0.91 -19.27
CA ILE A 170 24.22 -2.20 -18.70
C ILE A 170 25.24 -3.29 -19.04
N PHE A 171 25.39 -4.25 -18.13
CA PHE A 171 26.35 -5.35 -18.25
C PHE A 171 25.64 -6.65 -17.82
N TYR A 172 25.85 -7.71 -18.59
CA TYR A 172 25.33 -9.01 -18.23
C TYR A 172 26.20 -9.66 -17.15
N ASN A 173 25.59 -10.04 -16.04
CA ASN A 173 26.24 -10.76 -14.95
C ASN A 173 25.92 -12.25 -15.05
N PRO A 174 26.90 -13.12 -15.44
CA PRO A 174 26.67 -14.55 -15.62
C PRO A 174 26.47 -15.31 -14.30
N LEU A 175 26.77 -14.69 -13.15
CA LEU A 175 26.56 -15.31 -11.84
C LEU A 175 25.12 -15.21 -11.37
N THR A 176 24.47 -14.09 -11.68
CA THR A 176 23.07 -13.82 -11.30
C THR A 176 22.09 -14.07 -12.45
N ASP A 177 22.62 -14.33 -13.67
CA ASP A 177 21.85 -14.46 -14.91
C ASP A 177 20.96 -13.24 -15.20
N CYS A 178 21.46 -12.03 -14.86
CA CYS A 178 20.74 -10.79 -14.96
C CYS A 178 21.58 -9.69 -15.60
N TRP A 179 20.89 -8.69 -16.19
CA TRP A 179 21.50 -7.44 -16.61
C TRP A 179 21.61 -6.49 -15.40
N GLU A 180 22.77 -5.87 -15.23
CA GLU A 180 23.06 -4.94 -14.14
C GLU A 180 23.64 -3.63 -14.70
N ASN A 181 23.45 -2.53 -13.97
CA ASN A 181 24.13 -1.28 -14.29
C ASN A 181 25.37 -1.10 -13.41
N LEU A 182 26.26 -0.18 -13.78
CA LEU A 182 27.51 0.06 -13.04
C LEU A 182 27.33 0.45 -11.58
N SER A 183 26.22 1.08 -11.21
CA SER A 183 25.97 1.46 -9.81
C SER A 183 25.52 0.29 -8.93
N LEU A 184 25.10 -0.83 -9.53
CA LEU A 184 24.74 -2.06 -8.80
C LEU A 184 25.87 -3.08 -8.75
N ILE A 185 26.92 -2.91 -9.56
CA ILE A 185 28.12 -3.75 -9.50
C ILE A 185 28.91 -3.31 -8.26
N HIS A 186 28.61 -3.90 -7.12
CA HIS A 186 29.48 -3.79 -5.95
C HIS A 186 30.75 -4.60 -6.19
N ILE A 187 31.84 -3.87 -6.31
CA ILE A 187 33.19 -4.42 -6.28
C ILE A 187 33.53 -4.90 -4.87
#